data_fa7990da3e968dd52a1ebf53aa6c00d5
#
_entry.id   fa7990da3e968dd52a1ebf53aa6c00d5
#
_cell.length_a   1.000
_cell.length_b   1.000
_cell.length_c   1.000
_cell.angle_alpha   90.00
_cell.angle_beta   90.00
_cell.angle_gamma   90.00
#
_symmetry.space_group_name_H-M   'P 1'
#
loop_
_entity.id
_entity.type
_entity.pdbx_description
1 polymer ?
#
loop_
_entity_poly.entity_id
_entity_poly.type
_entity_poly.pdbx_seq_one_letter_code
_entity_poly.pdbx_strand_id
1 'polypeptide(L)'
;NGLSLMWEMIYIASGMRLPIVMSLVNRAVSGPLNIHNDHSDAMGVRDSGWIMMFSETNQEAYDNLLMAHRIAENEKVLLPLMVCQDGFITSHAIENIELLEDEKVKEFVGEYHPKHYLLNKKEPIAMGPMDLQAFLFEHKYQQAEAMREAKQVILDVAKDFEKLTGRKYGLIEEYKLEDAEIAIVCMNSTAGTTKEVVDSLREKG
;
A
#
# COMPACT_ATOMS: atom_id res chain seq x y z
N ASN A 1 19.35 4.97 -0.56
CA ASN A 1 18.13 4.28 -0.25
C ASN A 1 17.33 5.07 0.79
N GLY A 2 16.38 5.90 0.31
CA GLY A 2 15.67 6.87 1.16
C GLY A 2 14.89 6.22 2.30
N LEU A 3 14.23 5.08 2.05
CA LEU A 3 13.41 4.39 3.05
C LEU A 3 14.25 3.94 4.25
N SER A 4 15.44 3.38 4.01
CA SER A 4 16.34 2.94 5.08
C SER A 4 16.83 4.09 5.94
N LEU A 5 17.04 5.28 5.34
CA LEU A 5 17.45 6.49 6.07
C LEU A 5 16.32 7.08 6.92
N MET A 6 15.07 6.79 6.59
CA MET A 6 13.88 7.26 7.32
C MET A 6 13.34 6.22 8.31
N TRP A 7 14.10 5.20 8.67
CA TRP A 7 13.59 4.04 9.40
C TRP A 7 12.77 4.40 10.64
N GLU A 8 13.29 5.26 11.50
CA GLU A 8 12.56 5.72 12.69
C GLU A 8 11.33 6.57 12.34
N MET A 9 11.44 7.43 11.31
CA MET A 9 10.32 8.26 10.85
C MET A 9 9.14 7.42 10.31
N ILE A 10 9.41 6.26 9.73
CA ILE A 10 8.40 5.32 9.28
C ILE A 10 7.55 4.83 10.47
N TYR A 11 8.19 4.46 11.59
CA TYR A 11 7.48 4.08 12.82
C TYR A 11 6.74 5.24 13.46
N ILE A 12 7.32 6.45 13.47
CA ILE A 12 6.67 7.66 13.99
C ILE A 12 5.39 7.96 13.20
N ALA A 13 5.43 7.91 11.87
CA ALA A 13 4.27 8.21 11.03
C ALA A 13 3.08 7.29 11.32
N SER A 14 3.31 6.00 11.47
CA SER A 14 2.26 5.02 11.78
C SER A 14 1.78 5.13 13.24
N GLY A 15 2.70 5.35 14.18
CA GLY A 15 2.37 5.56 15.60
C GLY A 15 1.53 6.81 15.84
N MET A 16 1.77 7.87 15.06
CA MET A 16 0.98 9.11 15.08
C MET A 16 -0.31 9.03 14.25
N ARG A 17 -0.58 7.91 13.62
CA ARG A 17 -1.78 7.69 12.81
C ARG A 17 -1.93 8.71 11.67
N LEU A 18 -0.82 9.00 10.96
CA LEU A 18 -0.79 9.95 9.85
C LEU A 18 -1.14 9.24 8.53
N PRO A 19 -2.17 9.69 7.80
CA PRO A 19 -2.59 9.08 6.53
C PRO A 19 -1.69 9.52 5.37
N ILE A 20 -0.42 9.14 5.42
CA ILE A 20 0.58 9.45 4.40
C ILE A 20 0.52 8.39 3.31
N VAL A 21 0.37 8.79 2.05
CA VAL A 21 0.51 7.89 0.90
C VAL A 21 1.89 8.08 0.29
N MET A 22 2.63 6.99 0.14
CA MET A 22 3.99 6.98 -0.40
C MET A 22 4.07 6.06 -1.62
N SER A 23 4.54 6.56 -2.75
CA SER A 23 4.97 5.72 -3.87
C SER A 23 6.39 5.24 -3.60
N LEU A 24 6.59 3.93 -3.50
CA LEU A 24 7.86 3.30 -3.20
C LEU A 24 8.36 2.49 -4.40
N VAL A 25 9.49 2.90 -4.95
CA VAL A 25 10.21 2.15 -5.99
C VAL A 25 11.19 1.21 -5.32
N ASN A 26 10.86 -0.08 -5.29
CA ASN A 26 11.59 -1.09 -4.55
C ASN A 26 12.99 -1.37 -5.12
N ARG A 27 13.99 -1.33 -4.28
CA ARG A 27 15.40 -1.58 -4.61
C ARG A 27 16.11 -2.24 -3.44
N ALA A 28 17.16 -3.01 -3.74
CA ALA A 28 18.02 -3.60 -2.71
C ALA A 28 18.61 -2.54 -1.77
N VAL A 29 18.59 -2.83 -0.49
CA VAL A 29 19.35 -2.08 0.51
C VAL A 29 20.84 -2.37 0.32
N SER A 30 21.66 -1.31 0.41
CA SER A 30 23.11 -1.39 0.13
C SER A 30 23.81 -2.44 0.96
N GLY A 31 24.71 -3.12 0.27
CA GLY A 31 25.66 -4.09 0.72
C GLY A 31 25.50 -5.47 0.09
N PRO A 32 25.48 -5.61 -1.28
CA PRO A 32 25.69 -4.61 -2.35
C PRO A 32 24.39 -3.88 -2.74
N LEU A 33 24.53 -2.68 -3.30
CA LEU A 33 23.43 -1.95 -3.91
C LEU A 33 23.02 -2.62 -5.23
N ASN A 34 21.72 -2.84 -5.40
CA ASN A 34 21.13 -3.18 -6.70
C ASN A 34 19.95 -2.25 -6.97
N ILE A 35 19.91 -1.65 -8.14
CA ILE A 35 18.86 -0.73 -8.56
C ILE A 35 17.67 -1.43 -9.23
N HIS A 36 17.83 -2.68 -9.63
CA HIS A 36 16.73 -3.51 -10.12
C HIS A 36 15.93 -4.06 -8.95
N ASN A 37 14.78 -4.59 -9.26
CA ASN A 37 13.82 -5.11 -8.31
C ASN A 37 14.45 -5.90 -7.14
N ASP A 38 14.13 -5.45 -5.93
CA ASP A 38 14.39 -6.16 -4.67
C ASP A 38 13.48 -5.57 -3.60
N HIS A 39 12.93 -6.41 -2.72
CA HIS A 39 11.97 -5.97 -1.69
C HIS A 39 12.60 -5.78 -0.30
N SER A 40 13.94 -5.84 -0.16
CA SER A 40 14.61 -5.70 1.14
C SER A 40 14.34 -4.35 1.81
N ASP A 41 14.09 -3.30 1.03
CA ASP A 41 13.69 -1.98 1.53
C ASP A 41 12.30 -2.03 2.21
N ALA A 42 11.26 -2.49 1.51
CA ALA A 42 9.91 -2.62 2.05
C ALA A 42 9.86 -3.65 3.20
N MET A 43 10.51 -4.82 3.01
CA MET A 43 10.52 -5.87 4.04
C MET A 43 11.28 -5.43 5.30
N GLY A 44 12.26 -4.55 5.18
CA GLY A 44 12.94 -3.96 6.34
C GLY A 44 12.03 -3.13 7.25
N VAL A 45 10.91 -2.64 6.75
CA VAL A 45 9.93 -1.83 7.48
C VAL A 45 8.53 -2.47 7.57
N ARG A 46 8.38 -3.74 7.23
CA ARG A 46 7.07 -4.44 7.22
C ARG A 46 6.34 -4.40 8.56
N ASP A 47 7.09 -4.38 9.68
CA ASP A 47 6.54 -4.39 11.03
C ASP A 47 6.27 -2.96 11.57
N SER A 48 6.44 -1.94 10.73
CA SER A 48 6.33 -0.53 11.13
C SER A 48 4.88 -0.03 11.32
N GLY A 49 3.88 -0.81 10.89
CA GLY A 49 2.48 -0.41 10.95
C GLY A 49 2.01 0.37 9.72
N TRP A 50 2.75 0.34 8.63
CA TRP A 50 2.32 0.80 7.32
C TRP A 50 1.56 -0.28 6.57
N ILE A 51 0.53 0.11 5.84
CA ILE A 51 -0.10 -0.75 4.84
C ILE A 51 0.79 -0.76 3.61
N MET A 52 0.97 -1.92 2.98
CA MET A 52 1.77 -2.07 1.77
C MET A 52 0.93 -2.69 0.67
N MET A 53 0.82 -2.00 -0.47
CA MET A 53 0.18 -2.48 -1.68
C MET A 53 1.25 -2.69 -2.75
N PHE A 54 1.32 -3.87 -3.32
CA PHE A 54 2.33 -4.25 -4.32
C PHE A 54 1.70 -4.29 -5.70
N SER A 55 2.24 -3.55 -6.65
CA SER A 55 1.68 -3.35 -7.99
C SER A 55 2.46 -4.16 -9.04
N GLU A 56 1.77 -4.96 -9.84
CA GLU A 56 2.35 -5.75 -10.92
C GLU A 56 2.75 -4.87 -12.12
N THR A 57 1.85 -3.94 -12.50
CA THR A 57 1.96 -3.11 -13.70
C THR A 57 1.90 -1.63 -13.36
N ASN A 58 2.20 -0.76 -14.34
CA ASN A 58 2.03 0.69 -14.18
C ASN A 58 0.56 1.10 -14.01
N GLN A 59 -0.38 0.36 -14.64
CA GLN A 59 -1.81 0.58 -14.41
C GLN A 59 -2.18 0.31 -12.95
N GLU A 60 -1.71 -0.79 -12.39
CA GLU A 60 -1.94 -1.08 -10.98
C GLU A 60 -1.32 -0.06 -10.04
N ALA A 61 -0.12 0.43 -10.36
CA ALA A 61 0.53 1.47 -9.56
C ALA A 61 -0.30 2.77 -9.54
N TYR A 62 -0.84 3.18 -10.68
CA TYR A 62 -1.75 4.33 -10.78
C TYR A 62 -3.04 4.10 -10.00
N ASP A 63 -3.71 2.98 -10.21
CA ASP A 63 -4.99 2.65 -9.57
C ASP A 63 -4.83 2.50 -8.05
N ASN A 64 -3.78 1.83 -7.61
CA ASN A 64 -3.46 1.65 -6.20
C ASN A 64 -3.16 2.99 -5.51
N LEU A 65 -2.51 3.95 -6.17
CA LEU A 65 -2.30 5.29 -5.61
C LEU A 65 -3.62 6.02 -5.37
N LEU A 66 -4.59 5.91 -6.27
CA LEU A 66 -5.92 6.52 -6.07
C LEU A 66 -6.67 5.87 -4.90
N MET A 67 -6.68 4.53 -4.85
CA MET A 67 -7.30 3.79 -3.74
C MET A 67 -6.62 4.06 -2.40
N ALA A 68 -5.28 4.20 -2.42
CA ALA A 68 -4.47 4.41 -1.22
C ALA A 68 -4.89 5.65 -0.42
N HIS A 69 -5.27 6.74 -1.07
CA HIS A 69 -5.77 7.93 -0.39
C HIS A 69 -7.05 7.65 0.39
N ARG A 70 -8.04 7.03 -0.22
CA ARG A 70 -9.29 6.65 0.48
C ARG A 70 -9.07 5.67 1.62
N ILE A 71 -8.12 4.74 1.45
CA ILE A 71 -7.80 3.75 2.49
C ILE A 71 -7.10 4.43 3.67
N ALA A 72 -6.04 5.17 3.39
CA ALA A 72 -5.23 5.81 4.44
C ALA A 72 -6.01 6.86 5.23
N GLU A 73 -6.86 7.64 4.57
CA GLU A 73 -7.64 8.74 5.15
C GLU A 73 -8.95 8.27 5.81
N ASN A 74 -9.30 6.97 5.68
CA ASN A 74 -10.49 6.43 6.32
C ASN A 74 -10.39 6.54 7.85
N GLU A 75 -11.42 7.07 8.51
CA GLU A 75 -11.43 7.33 9.96
C GLU A 75 -11.17 6.08 10.81
N LYS A 76 -11.55 4.89 10.34
CA LYS A 76 -11.27 3.62 11.02
C LYS A 76 -9.82 3.18 10.88
N VAL A 77 -9.15 3.64 9.82
CA VAL A 77 -7.78 3.25 9.47
C VAL A 77 -6.79 4.29 9.95
N LEU A 78 -6.77 5.49 9.35
CA LEU A 78 -5.78 6.54 9.62
C LEU A 78 -4.37 5.98 9.80
N LEU A 79 -3.91 5.18 8.83
CA LEU A 79 -2.57 4.61 8.79
C LEU A 79 -1.87 5.01 7.50
N PRO A 80 -0.55 5.21 7.56
CA PRO A 80 0.19 5.47 6.35
C PRO A 80 0.25 4.23 5.45
N LEU A 81 0.34 4.46 4.14
CA LEU A 81 0.27 3.42 3.12
C LEU A 81 1.37 3.62 2.07
N MET A 82 2.05 2.53 1.72
CA MET A 82 3.02 2.48 0.63
C MET A 82 2.43 1.75 -0.57
N VAL A 83 2.49 2.38 -1.74
CA VAL A 83 2.29 1.72 -3.02
C VAL A 83 3.64 1.35 -3.59
N CYS A 84 3.93 0.07 -3.58
CA CYS A 84 5.21 -0.52 -3.99
C CYS A 84 5.19 -0.88 -5.47
N GLN A 85 6.26 -0.57 -6.18
CA GLN A 85 6.47 -0.97 -7.57
C GLN A 85 7.93 -1.34 -7.82
N ASP A 86 8.17 -2.24 -8.74
CA ASP A 86 9.53 -2.74 -8.98
C ASP A 86 10.43 -1.69 -9.61
N GLY A 87 11.61 -1.52 -9.02
CA GLY A 87 12.67 -0.69 -9.57
C GLY A 87 13.12 -1.19 -10.95
N PHE A 88 13.23 -0.31 -11.92
CA PHE A 88 13.55 -0.51 -13.31
C PHE A 88 12.53 -1.32 -14.13
N ILE A 89 11.96 -2.38 -13.61
CA ILE A 89 11.02 -3.21 -14.36
C ILE A 89 9.71 -2.47 -14.59
N THR A 90 9.02 -2.05 -13.54
CA THR A 90 7.80 -1.25 -13.65
C THR A 90 8.12 0.25 -13.74
N SER A 91 9.01 0.76 -12.88
CA SER A 91 9.25 2.19 -12.74
C SER A 91 9.92 2.86 -13.94
N HIS A 92 10.52 2.10 -14.87
CA HIS A 92 11.17 2.59 -16.09
C HIS A 92 10.58 1.96 -17.37
N ALA A 93 9.57 1.11 -17.23
CA ALA A 93 8.83 0.57 -18.38
C ALA A 93 7.96 1.65 -19.02
N ILE A 94 7.74 1.52 -20.32
CA ILE A 94 6.77 2.31 -21.07
C ILE A 94 5.57 1.41 -21.33
N GLU A 95 4.45 1.74 -20.71
CA GLU A 95 3.19 1.00 -20.83
C GLU A 95 2.05 1.96 -21.15
N ASN A 96 1.02 1.44 -21.81
CA ASN A 96 -0.23 2.17 -21.96
C ASN A 96 -1.02 2.03 -20.66
N ILE A 97 -1.51 3.16 -20.12
CA ILE A 97 -2.38 3.19 -18.96
C ILE A 97 -3.66 3.96 -19.29
N GLU A 98 -4.76 3.55 -18.69
CA GLU A 98 -6.04 4.24 -18.76
C GLU A 98 -6.15 5.22 -17.59
N LEU A 99 -6.03 6.50 -17.91
CA LEU A 99 -6.23 7.56 -16.92
C LEU A 99 -7.72 7.84 -16.73
N LEU A 100 -8.13 8.08 -15.50
CA LEU A 100 -9.45 8.59 -15.20
C LEU A 100 -9.51 10.10 -15.41
N GLU A 101 -10.70 10.59 -15.77
CA GLU A 101 -10.97 12.02 -15.81
C GLU A 101 -10.84 12.64 -14.40
N ASP A 102 -10.30 13.85 -14.32
CA ASP A 102 -10.02 14.54 -13.05
C ASP A 102 -11.23 14.63 -12.13
N GLU A 103 -12.41 14.87 -12.70
CA GLU A 103 -13.68 14.96 -11.96
C GLU A 103 -14.03 13.64 -11.30
N LYS A 104 -13.85 12.52 -12.01
CA LYS A 104 -14.07 11.17 -11.46
C LYS A 104 -13.09 10.83 -10.36
N VAL A 105 -11.83 11.23 -10.53
CA VAL A 105 -10.79 11.06 -9.49
C VAL A 105 -11.16 11.84 -8.25
N LYS A 106 -11.55 13.12 -8.38
CA LYS A 106 -11.97 13.96 -7.25
C LYS A 106 -13.18 13.39 -6.52
N GLU A 107 -14.18 12.91 -7.27
CA GLU A 107 -15.37 12.26 -6.69
C GLU A 107 -15.01 10.97 -5.96
N PHE A 108 -14.14 10.14 -6.55
CA PHE A 108 -13.71 8.88 -5.96
C PHE A 108 -12.86 9.08 -4.70
N VAL A 109 -11.86 9.93 -4.76
CA VAL A 109 -10.96 10.19 -3.61
C VAL A 109 -11.69 10.95 -2.52
N GLY A 110 -12.51 11.94 -2.89
CA GLY A 110 -13.23 12.82 -1.96
C GLY A 110 -12.31 13.87 -1.33
N GLU A 111 -12.86 14.60 -0.36
CA GLU A 111 -12.11 15.57 0.43
C GLU A 111 -11.74 14.99 1.79
N TYR A 112 -10.50 15.14 2.20
CA TYR A 112 -10.04 14.74 3.52
C TYR A 112 -10.39 15.79 4.57
N HIS A 113 -11.18 15.40 5.56
CA HIS A 113 -11.56 16.23 6.69
C HIS A 113 -11.01 15.64 8.00
N PRO A 114 -9.80 16.03 8.43
CA PRO A 114 -9.21 15.48 9.65
C PRO A 114 -10.04 15.87 10.87
N LYS A 115 -10.43 14.89 11.67
CA LYS A 115 -11.13 15.12 12.94
C LYS A 115 -10.24 15.85 13.95
N HIS A 116 -8.97 15.50 13.97
CA HIS A 116 -7.96 16.09 14.83
C HIS A 116 -6.80 16.62 13.99
N TYR A 117 -6.44 17.88 14.16
CA TYR A 117 -5.32 18.49 13.46
C TYR A 117 -4.64 19.57 14.32
N LEU A 118 -3.33 19.66 14.19
CA LEU A 118 -2.47 20.46 15.06
C LEU A 118 -2.85 21.94 15.14
N LEU A 119 -3.35 22.51 14.03
CA LEU A 119 -3.71 23.94 13.97
C LEU A 119 -5.16 24.24 14.35
N ASN A 120 -5.86 23.27 14.95
CA ASN A 120 -7.22 23.50 15.46
C ASN A 120 -7.18 24.33 16.74
N LYS A 121 -7.40 25.66 16.60
CA LYS A 121 -7.39 26.59 17.74
C LYS A 121 -8.60 26.45 18.67
N LYS A 122 -9.68 25.80 18.21
CA LYS A 122 -10.89 25.60 19.02
C LYS A 122 -10.75 24.41 19.95
N GLU A 123 -10.08 23.37 19.48
CA GLU A 123 -9.81 22.12 20.22
C GLU A 123 -8.32 21.80 20.08
N PRO A 124 -7.45 22.45 20.85
CA PRO A 124 -6.02 22.26 20.74
C PRO A 124 -5.63 20.85 21.17
N ILE A 125 -4.79 20.18 20.39
CA ILE A 125 -4.27 18.85 20.67
C ILE A 125 -2.76 18.85 20.67
N ALA A 126 -2.15 17.91 21.39
CA ALA A 126 -0.74 17.56 21.26
C ALA A 126 -0.61 16.34 20.33
N MET A 127 0.39 16.37 19.48
CA MET A 127 0.72 15.24 18.59
C MET A 127 2.15 14.77 18.88
N GLY A 128 2.37 13.44 18.83
CA GLY A 128 3.66 12.84 19.11
C GLY A 128 4.08 12.93 20.58
N PRO A 129 3.23 12.50 21.54
CA PRO A 129 3.58 12.53 22.95
C PRO A 129 4.70 11.53 23.25
N MET A 130 5.45 11.79 24.32
CA MET A 130 6.30 10.77 24.92
C MET A 130 5.42 9.90 25.79
N ASP A 131 5.24 8.64 25.38
CA ASP A 131 4.44 7.67 26.12
C ASP A 131 5.29 6.95 27.17
N LEU A 132 4.85 7.04 28.41
CA LEU A 132 5.34 6.19 29.49
C LEU A 132 4.51 4.90 29.56
N GLN A 133 4.81 4.02 30.53
CA GLN A 133 4.20 2.69 30.66
C GLN A 133 2.66 2.71 30.69
N ALA A 134 2.08 3.81 31.15
CA ALA A 134 0.61 3.93 31.29
C ALA A 134 -0.14 4.13 29.96
N PHE A 135 0.54 4.53 28.87
CA PHE A 135 -0.14 4.92 27.62
C PHE A 135 0.39 4.20 26.37
N LEU A 136 1.62 3.71 26.40
CA LEU A 136 2.26 3.09 25.23
C LEU A 136 1.44 1.89 24.70
N PHE A 137 0.95 1.04 25.61
CA PHE A 137 0.17 -0.14 25.23
C PHE A 137 -1.14 0.24 24.54
N GLU A 138 -1.87 1.20 25.08
CA GLU A 138 -3.14 1.67 24.52
C GLU A 138 -2.96 2.28 23.13
N HIS A 139 -1.92 3.07 22.90
CA HIS A 139 -1.63 3.63 21.59
C HIS A 139 -1.24 2.55 20.57
N LYS A 140 -0.44 1.57 20.98
CA LYS A 140 -0.09 0.42 20.13
C LYS A 140 -1.30 -0.49 19.85
N TYR A 141 -2.19 -0.65 20.82
CA TYR A 141 -3.43 -1.38 20.64
C TYR A 141 -4.34 -0.69 19.60
N GLN A 142 -4.51 0.63 19.69
CA GLN A 142 -5.27 1.39 18.71
C GLN A 142 -4.69 1.28 17.28
N GLN A 143 -3.37 1.28 17.15
CA GLN A 143 -2.68 1.06 15.87
C GLN A 143 -2.98 -0.34 15.32
N ALA A 144 -2.95 -1.36 16.18
CA ALA A 144 -3.24 -2.74 15.79
C ALA A 144 -4.71 -2.93 15.37
N GLU A 145 -5.66 -2.32 16.10
CA GLU A 145 -7.08 -2.32 15.68
C GLU A 145 -7.29 -1.66 14.34
N ALA A 146 -6.67 -0.50 14.11
CA ALA A 146 -6.73 0.17 12.81
C ALA A 146 -6.22 -0.72 11.66
N MET A 147 -5.15 -1.48 11.88
CA MET A 147 -4.64 -2.43 10.90
C MET A 147 -5.61 -3.59 10.63
N ARG A 148 -6.36 -4.05 11.65
CA ARG A 148 -7.42 -5.06 11.46
C ARG A 148 -8.59 -4.52 10.64
N GLU A 149 -9.04 -3.30 10.95
CA GLU A 149 -10.11 -2.60 10.21
C GLU A 149 -9.69 -2.32 8.76
N ALA A 150 -8.41 -2.05 8.50
CA ALA A 150 -7.89 -1.76 7.17
C ALA A 150 -8.22 -2.88 6.16
N LYS A 151 -8.27 -4.14 6.59
CA LYS A 151 -8.62 -5.26 5.70
C LYS A 151 -9.98 -5.07 5.04
N GLN A 152 -11.00 -4.70 5.82
CA GLN A 152 -12.34 -4.51 5.28
C GLN A 152 -12.43 -3.23 4.44
N VAL A 153 -11.78 -2.15 4.89
CA VAL A 153 -11.75 -0.88 4.15
C VAL A 153 -11.09 -1.05 2.78
N ILE A 154 -9.99 -1.80 2.68
CA ILE A 154 -9.33 -2.11 1.40
C ILE A 154 -10.30 -2.80 0.46
N LEU A 155 -11.02 -3.83 0.93
CA LEU A 155 -11.97 -4.56 0.11
C LEU A 155 -13.16 -3.70 -0.34
N ASP A 156 -13.66 -2.82 0.51
CA ASP A 156 -14.76 -1.92 0.19
C ASP A 156 -14.33 -0.85 -0.83
N VAL A 157 -13.16 -0.25 -0.65
CA VAL A 157 -12.58 0.71 -1.60
C VAL A 157 -12.31 0.05 -2.95
N ALA A 158 -11.78 -1.19 -2.96
CA ALA A 158 -11.56 -1.94 -4.20
C ALA A 158 -12.86 -2.21 -4.96
N LYS A 159 -13.96 -2.57 -4.27
CA LYS A 159 -15.28 -2.74 -4.89
C LYS A 159 -15.84 -1.44 -5.47
N ASP A 160 -15.64 -0.32 -4.80
CA ASP A 160 -16.06 0.97 -5.32
C ASP A 160 -15.23 1.37 -6.55
N PHE A 161 -13.94 1.06 -6.54
CA PHE A 161 -13.06 1.29 -7.68
C PHE A 161 -13.43 0.39 -8.88
N GLU A 162 -13.79 -0.87 -8.63
CA GLU A 162 -14.30 -1.79 -9.67
C GLU A 162 -15.58 -1.24 -10.33
N LYS A 163 -16.53 -0.69 -9.56
CA LYS A 163 -17.75 -0.06 -10.11
C LYS A 163 -17.42 1.14 -11.01
N LEU A 164 -16.39 1.90 -10.66
CA LEU A 164 -15.97 3.08 -11.41
C LEU A 164 -15.24 2.74 -12.70
N THR A 165 -14.38 1.71 -12.68
CA THR A 165 -13.40 1.44 -13.74
C THR A 165 -13.63 0.11 -14.47
N GLY A 166 -14.35 -0.83 -13.85
CA GLY A 166 -14.43 -2.22 -14.28
C GLY A 166 -13.20 -3.06 -13.91
N ARG A 167 -12.14 -2.45 -13.35
CA ARG A 167 -10.92 -3.15 -12.93
C ARG A 167 -11.08 -3.67 -11.50
N LYS A 168 -10.82 -4.96 -11.31
CA LYS A 168 -11.04 -5.65 -10.03
C LYS A 168 -9.74 -5.80 -9.27
N TYR A 169 -9.76 -5.35 -8.02
CA TYR A 169 -8.66 -5.46 -7.07
C TYR A 169 -9.10 -6.14 -5.77
N GLY A 170 -8.15 -6.64 -4.99
CA GLY A 170 -8.41 -7.30 -3.71
C GLY A 170 -7.16 -7.36 -2.84
N LEU A 171 -7.16 -8.24 -1.84
CA LEU A 171 -5.97 -8.47 -1.01
C LEU A 171 -4.90 -9.28 -1.74
N ILE A 172 -5.34 -10.20 -2.59
CA ILE A 172 -4.53 -11.05 -3.47
C ILE A 172 -5.30 -11.25 -4.77
N GLU A 173 -4.59 -11.50 -5.84
CA GLU A 173 -5.15 -12.01 -7.08
C GLU A 173 -4.96 -13.53 -7.12
N GLU A 174 -6.04 -14.28 -7.31
CA GLU A 174 -6.02 -15.73 -7.47
C GLU A 174 -5.98 -16.04 -8.98
N TYR A 175 -4.91 -16.68 -9.44
CA TYR A 175 -4.71 -17.02 -10.84
C TYR A 175 -4.63 -18.52 -11.05
N LYS A 176 -5.64 -19.09 -11.73
CA LYS A 176 -5.75 -20.54 -12.06
C LYS A 176 -5.55 -21.47 -10.85
N LEU A 177 -6.22 -21.16 -9.73
CA LEU A 177 -6.12 -21.92 -8.48
C LEU A 177 -7.24 -22.95 -8.29
N GLU A 178 -8.25 -23.02 -9.17
CA GLU A 178 -9.46 -23.80 -8.97
C GLU A 178 -9.18 -25.31 -8.80
N ASP A 179 -8.15 -25.82 -9.47
CA ASP A 179 -7.72 -27.22 -9.46
C ASP A 179 -6.26 -27.38 -9.02
N ALA A 180 -5.64 -26.35 -8.47
CA ALA A 180 -4.23 -26.35 -8.14
C ALA A 180 -3.92 -27.16 -6.88
N GLU A 181 -2.93 -28.07 -6.97
CA GLU A 181 -2.37 -28.78 -5.82
C GLU A 181 -1.23 -27.98 -5.15
N ILE A 182 -0.57 -27.12 -5.91
CA ILE A 182 0.54 -26.26 -5.47
C ILE A 182 0.27 -24.84 -5.94
N ALA A 183 0.49 -23.86 -5.06
CA ALA A 183 0.39 -22.46 -5.37
C ALA A 183 1.72 -21.73 -5.10
N ILE A 184 2.05 -20.77 -5.95
CA ILE A 184 3.18 -19.84 -5.77
C ILE A 184 2.62 -18.51 -5.33
N VAL A 185 3.20 -17.92 -4.29
CA VAL A 185 2.89 -16.54 -3.85
C VAL A 185 4.04 -15.64 -4.28
N CYS A 186 3.72 -14.61 -5.05
CA CYS A 186 4.69 -13.62 -5.52
C CYS A 186 4.12 -12.21 -5.43
N MET A 187 4.97 -11.20 -5.62
CA MET A 187 4.61 -9.79 -5.53
C MET A 187 5.15 -9.04 -6.75
N ASN A 188 4.54 -7.89 -7.03
CA ASN A 188 4.95 -6.95 -8.08
C ASN A 188 5.05 -7.61 -9.47
N SER A 189 5.99 -7.18 -10.30
CA SER A 189 6.14 -7.63 -11.68
C SER A 189 6.44 -9.12 -11.84
N THR A 190 6.92 -9.78 -10.78
CA THR A 190 7.11 -11.24 -10.75
C THR A 190 5.79 -11.97 -11.01
N ALA A 191 4.64 -11.37 -10.65
CA ALA A 191 3.32 -11.95 -10.88
C ALA A 191 3.07 -12.18 -12.38
N GLY A 192 3.33 -11.20 -13.23
CA GLY A 192 3.15 -11.32 -14.69
C GLY A 192 4.00 -12.43 -15.30
N THR A 193 5.28 -12.50 -14.93
CA THR A 193 6.17 -13.59 -15.36
C THR A 193 5.67 -14.95 -14.88
N THR A 194 5.16 -15.01 -13.65
CA THR A 194 4.62 -16.26 -13.08
C THR A 194 3.37 -16.72 -13.83
N LYS A 195 2.45 -15.81 -14.15
CA LYS A 195 1.24 -16.08 -14.92
C LYS A 195 1.58 -16.69 -16.28
N GLU A 196 2.52 -16.10 -17.01
CA GLU A 196 3.01 -16.61 -18.31
C GLU A 196 3.58 -18.03 -18.22
N VAL A 197 4.38 -18.29 -17.19
CA VAL A 197 4.95 -19.64 -16.95
C VAL A 197 3.85 -20.64 -16.58
N VAL A 198 2.89 -20.24 -15.74
CA VAL A 198 1.74 -21.11 -15.37
C VAL A 198 0.95 -21.47 -16.62
N ASP A 199 0.67 -20.52 -17.50
CA ASP A 199 -0.05 -20.78 -18.75
C ASP A 199 0.71 -21.76 -19.63
N SER A 200 1.99 -21.55 -19.84
CA SER A 200 2.84 -22.45 -20.62
C SER A 200 2.93 -23.86 -20.04
N LEU A 201 2.94 -23.99 -18.71
CA LEU A 201 2.97 -25.32 -18.06
C LEU A 201 1.63 -26.02 -18.16
N ARG A 202 0.53 -25.31 -17.96
CA ARG A 202 -0.84 -25.85 -18.08
C ARG A 202 -1.19 -26.32 -19.49
N GLU A 203 -0.63 -25.70 -20.53
CA GLU A 203 -0.76 -26.15 -21.92
C GLU A 203 -0.05 -27.48 -22.19
N LYS A 204 0.96 -27.82 -21.41
CA LYS A 204 1.74 -29.05 -21.56
C LYS A 204 1.20 -30.24 -20.74
N GLY A 205 0.24 -30.01 -19.86
CA GLY A 205 -0.37 -31.00 -18.99
C GLY A 205 0.27 -31.00 -17.62
#